data_31ea1cfde90728e52d72c175438199ce
#
_entry.id   31ea1cfde90728e52d72c175438199ce
#
_cell.length_a   1.000
_cell.length_b   1.000
_cell.length_c   1.000
_cell.angle_alpha   90.00
_cell.angle_beta   90.00
_cell.angle_gamma   90.00
#
_symmetry.space_group_name_H-M   'P 1'
#
loop_
_entity.id
_entity.type
_entity.pdbx_description
1 polymer ?
#
loop_
_entity_poly.entity_id
_entity_poly.type
_entity_poly.pdbx_seq_one_letter_code
_entity_poly.pdbx_strand_id
1 'polypeptide(L)'
;MTEEENIVRIDKWLWAARLFKTRSLAVDAIKGGKVKVDDNPVKPSREVKVGDVIQVQIEQLHKVVEVKTVIKNRVSAKQVPEVYNDLTPKEEYERIEFMRAYKAEWRDRGAGRPTKKERRMIERLKDDL
;
A
#
# COMPACT_ATOMS: atom_id res chain seq x y z
N MET A 1 -10.23 -3.61 29.52
CA MET A 1 -9.83 -2.69 28.44
C MET A 1 -11.05 -1.92 27.98
N THR A 2 -10.98 -0.63 28.08
CA THR A 2 -12.05 0.22 27.55
C THR A 2 -11.83 0.41 26.06
N GLU A 3 -12.91 0.59 25.31
CA GLU A 3 -12.84 0.80 23.87
C GLU A 3 -11.97 2.00 23.51
N GLU A 4 -11.88 2.98 24.39
CA GLU A 4 -11.08 4.19 24.20
C GLU A 4 -9.59 3.91 24.06
N GLU A 5 -9.08 2.85 24.66
CA GLU A 5 -7.66 2.48 24.57
C GLU A 5 -7.28 1.95 23.21
N ASN A 6 -8.25 1.53 22.41
CA ASN A 6 -8.05 0.95 21.10
C ASN A 6 -8.34 1.93 19.95
N ILE A 7 -8.50 3.21 20.28
CA ILE A 7 -8.75 4.23 19.27
C ILE A 7 -7.41 4.71 18.71
N VAL A 8 -7.19 4.43 17.43
CA VAL A 8 -5.98 4.84 16.72
C VAL A 8 -6.38 5.47 15.39
N ARG A 9 -5.79 6.62 15.07
CA ARG A 9 -6.01 7.28 13.78
C ARG A 9 -5.41 6.42 12.66
N ILE A 10 -6.05 6.46 11.50
CA ILE A 10 -5.62 5.65 10.36
C ILE A 10 -4.18 6.01 9.92
N ASP A 11 -3.79 7.26 9.97
CA ASP A 11 -2.43 7.68 9.61
C ASP A 11 -1.40 7.03 10.54
N LYS A 12 -1.68 6.96 11.83
CA LYS A 12 -0.81 6.32 12.81
C LYS A 12 -0.80 4.80 12.65
N TRP A 13 -1.98 4.21 12.43
CA TRP A 13 -2.09 2.76 12.25
C TRP A 13 -1.34 2.27 11.01
N LEU A 14 -1.44 3.00 9.89
CA LEU A 14 -0.73 2.65 8.65
C LEU A 14 0.79 2.67 8.85
N TRP A 15 1.29 3.64 9.61
CA TRP A 15 2.71 3.67 9.98
C TRP A 15 3.05 2.53 10.94
N ALA A 16 2.24 2.31 11.97
CA ALA A 16 2.47 1.27 12.97
C ALA A 16 2.45 -0.14 12.36
N ALA A 17 1.58 -0.37 11.38
CA ALA A 17 1.48 -1.65 10.67
C ALA A 17 2.55 -1.82 9.58
N ARG A 18 3.50 -0.88 9.48
CA ARG A 18 4.61 -0.90 8.52
C ARG A 18 4.18 -0.81 7.06
N LEU A 19 3.02 -0.28 6.78
CA LEU A 19 2.58 -0.01 5.40
C LEU A 19 3.25 1.24 4.83
N PHE A 20 3.64 2.18 5.68
CA PHE A 20 4.40 3.37 5.31
C PHE A 20 5.60 3.53 6.24
N LYS A 21 6.69 4.05 5.72
CA LYS A 21 7.92 4.28 6.48
C LYS A 21 7.78 5.36 7.55
N THR A 22 6.96 6.37 7.27
CA THR A 22 6.72 7.48 8.19
C THR A 22 5.23 7.78 8.24
N ARG A 23 4.80 8.39 9.34
CA ARG A 23 3.42 8.83 9.49
C ARG A 23 3.06 9.94 8.49
N SER A 24 4.03 10.79 8.18
CA SER A 24 3.85 11.86 7.18
C SER A 24 3.52 11.31 5.81
N LEU A 25 4.19 10.22 5.39
CA LEU A 25 3.90 9.55 4.13
C LEU A 25 2.49 8.98 4.11
N ALA A 26 2.04 8.43 5.26
CA ALA A 26 0.67 7.93 5.39
C ALA A 26 -0.35 9.07 5.23
N VAL A 27 -0.12 10.19 5.87
CA VAL A 27 -0.99 11.37 5.77
C VAL A 27 -1.08 11.85 4.32
N ASP A 28 0.05 11.96 3.64
CA ASP A 28 0.10 12.40 2.25
C ASP A 28 -0.68 11.44 1.34
N ALA A 29 -0.53 10.14 1.54
CA ALA A 29 -1.25 9.14 0.76
C ALA A 29 -2.77 9.23 0.98
N ILE A 30 -3.20 9.44 2.21
CA ILE A 30 -4.61 9.59 2.54
C ILE A 30 -5.19 10.84 1.87
N LYS A 31 -4.49 11.96 1.97
CA LYS A 31 -4.92 13.22 1.35
C LYS A 31 -4.93 13.13 -0.17
N GLY A 32 -4.04 12.34 -0.75
CA GLY A 32 -3.96 12.11 -2.18
C GLY A 32 -4.99 11.12 -2.73
N GLY A 33 -5.88 10.59 -1.88
CA GLY A 33 -6.88 9.62 -2.31
C GLY A 33 -6.33 8.21 -2.53
N LYS A 34 -5.13 7.93 -2.07
CA LYS A 34 -4.48 6.63 -2.24
C LYS A 34 -4.85 5.62 -1.16
N VAL A 35 -5.54 6.07 -0.12
CA VAL A 35 -6.02 5.22 0.97
C VAL A 35 -7.53 5.35 1.08
N LYS A 36 -8.21 4.22 1.06
CA LYS A 36 -9.67 4.14 1.18
C LYS A 36 -10.04 3.08 2.20
N VAL A 37 -11.18 3.25 2.84
CA VAL A 37 -11.76 2.24 3.72
C VAL A 37 -13.12 1.87 3.16
N ASP A 38 -13.34 0.58 2.90
CA ASP A 38 -14.57 0.08 2.27
C ASP A 38 -14.90 0.83 0.98
N ASP A 39 -13.87 1.06 0.12
CA ASP A 39 -13.95 1.79 -1.15
C ASP A 39 -14.24 3.29 -1.03
N ASN A 40 -14.26 3.84 0.17
CA ASN A 40 -14.53 5.26 0.40
C ASN A 40 -13.28 6.01 0.83
N PRO A 41 -13.00 7.20 0.26
CA PRO A 41 -11.90 8.02 0.73
C PRO A 41 -12.14 8.47 2.17
N VAL A 42 -11.07 8.62 2.92
CA VAL A 42 -11.15 8.95 4.35
C VAL A 42 -10.20 10.09 4.68
N LYS A 43 -10.38 10.67 5.87
CA LYS A 43 -9.48 11.70 6.41
C LYS A 43 -8.39 11.04 7.25
N PRO A 44 -7.20 11.67 7.38
CA PRO A 44 -6.13 11.12 8.22
C PRO A 44 -6.54 10.89 9.67
N SER A 45 -7.50 11.65 10.18
CA SER A 45 -7.98 11.53 11.55
C SER A 45 -9.00 10.41 11.76
N ARG A 46 -9.40 9.70 10.69
CA ARG A 46 -10.36 8.62 10.82
C ARG A 46 -9.81 7.52 11.75
N GLU A 47 -10.66 7.03 12.63
CA GLU A 47 -10.31 5.95 13.54
C GLU A 47 -10.38 4.59 12.85
N VAL A 48 -9.42 3.72 13.17
CA VAL A 48 -9.36 2.37 12.63
C VAL A 48 -10.04 1.41 13.61
N LYS A 49 -10.82 0.47 13.08
CA LYS A 49 -11.49 -0.56 13.86
C LYS A 49 -11.12 -1.94 13.33
N VAL A 50 -11.15 -2.93 14.22
CA VAL A 50 -10.95 -4.34 13.82
C VAL A 50 -12.03 -4.72 12.81
N GLY A 51 -11.61 -5.35 11.71
CA GLY A 51 -12.50 -5.73 10.63
C GLY A 51 -12.58 -4.71 9.50
N ASP A 52 -12.02 -3.51 9.67
CA ASP A 52 -11.97 -2.53 8.58
C ASP A 52 -11.13 -3.07 7.42
N VAL A 53 -11.64 -2.92 6.21
CA VAL A 53 -10.91 -3.28 4.98
C VAL A 53 -10.32 -1.99 4.41
N ILE A 54 -9.01 -1.89 4.42
CA ILE A 54 -8.29 -0.71 3.97
C ILE A 54 -7.62 -0.98 2.63
N GLN A 55 -7.91 -0.12 1.66
CA GLN A 55 -7.29 -0.18 0.35
C GLN A 55 -6.18 0.87 0.31
N VAL A 56 -4.95 0.42 0.06
CA VAL A 56 -3.77 1.27 0.10
C VAL A 56 -3.03 1.16 -1.23
N GLN A 57 -2.80 2.29 -1.88
CA GLN A 57 -1.95 2.34 -3.05
C GLN A 57 -0.54 2.73 -2.62
N ILE A 58 0.39 1.79 -2.69
CA ILE A 58 1.79 2.00 -2.36
C ILE A 58 2.58 1.90 -3.66
N GLU A 59 3.09 3.03 -4.15
CA GLU A 59 3.71 3.12 -5.46
C GLU A 59 2.73 2.64 -6.54
N GLN A 60 2.98 1.52 -7.18
CA GLN A 60 2.10 0.97 -8.21
C GLN A 60 1.29 -0.23 -7.72
N LEU A 61 1.48 -0.61 -6.46
CA LEU A 61 0.79 -1.75 -5.87
C LEU A 61 -0.50 -1.29 -5.18
N HIS A 62 -1.62 -1.89 -5.58
CA HIS A 62 -2.92 -1.69 -4.94
C HIS A 62 -3.11 -2.78 -3.89
N LYS A 63 -2.76 -2.48 -2.66
CA LYS A 63 -2.81 -3.43 -1.55
C LYS A 63 -4.14 -3.33 -0.83
N VAL A 64 -4.70 -4.48 -0.44
CA VAL A 64 -5.94 -4.56 0.34
C VAL A 64 -5.63 -5.30 1.63
N VAL A 65 -5.92 -4.69 2.78
CA VAL A 65 -5.66 -5.28 4.08
C VAL A 65 -6.89 -5.20 4.97
N GLU A 66 -7.10 -6.25 5.76
CA GLU A 66 -8.15 -6.28 6.77
C GLU A 66 -7.52 -6.13 8.15
N VAL A 67 -8.00 -5.18 8.94
CA VAL A 67 -7.45 -4.91 10.27
C VAL A 67 -7.77 -6.06 11.23
N LYS A 68 -6.74 -6.67 11.77
CA LYS A 68 -6.87 -7.71 12.81
C LYS A 68 -6.69 -7.13 14.20
N THR A 69 -5.73 -6.23 14.34
CA THR A 69 -5.38 -5.63 15.62
C THR A 69 -5.15 -4.13 15.43
N VAL A 70 -5.77 -3.35 16.31
CA VAL A 70 -5.54 -1.90 16.35
C VAL A 70 -4.34 -1.66 17.25
N ILE A 71 -3.23 -1.20 16.65
CA ILE A 71 -1.97 -1.00 17.35
C ILE A 71 -1.60 0.48 17.38
N LYS A 72 -0.97 0.91 18.49
CA LYS A 72 -0.51 2.29 18.67
C LYS A 72 0.97 2.46 18.37
N ASN A 73 1.75 1.40 18.57
CA ASN A 73 3.20 1.41 18.40
C ASN A 73 3.59 0.59 17.17
N ARG A 74 4.66 1.03 16.51
CA ARG A 74 5.14 0.33 15.32
C ARG A 74 5.66 -1.05 15.68
N VAL A 75 5.17 -2.07 14.97
CA VAL A 75 5.57 -3.47 15.18
C VAL A 75 6.77 -3.82 14.30
N SER A 76 7.43 -4.93 14.63
CA SER A 76 8.48 -5.47 13.78
C SER A 76 7.85 -6.12 12.53
N ALA A 77 8.65 -6.30 11.49
CA ALA A 77 8.18 -6.94 10.26
C ALA A 77 7.62 -8.35 10.51
N LYS A 78 8.15 -9.06 11.50
CA LYS A 78 7.69 -10.39 11.86
C LYS A 78 6.28 -10.39 12.47
N GLN A 79 5.87 -9.31 13.10
CA GLN A 79 4.57 -9.18 13.75
C GLN A 79 3.46 -8.70 12.82
N VAL A 80 3.80 -8.26 11.62
CA VAL A 80 2.83 -7.75 10.65
C VAL A 80 1.66 -8.70 10.38
N PRO A 81 1.86 -10.02 10.20
CA PRO A 81 0.73 -10.94 9.99
C PRO A 81 -0.27 -10.99 11.14
N GLU A 82 0.11 -10.57 12.33
CA GLU A 82 -0.78 -10.50 13.49
C GLU A 82 -1.58 -9.20 13.51
N VAL A 83 -1.16 -8.20 12.76
CA VAL A 83 -1.76 -6.86 12.73
C VAL A 83 -2.87 -6.78 11.71
N TYR A 84 -2.67 -7.36 10.53
CA TYR A 84 -3.69 -7.35 9.48
C TYR A 84 -3.59 -8.61 8.61
N ASN A 85 -4.70 -8.95 7.96
CA ASN A 85 -4.74 -9.95 6.90
C ASN A 85 -4.50 -9.26 5.57
N ASP A 86 -3.60 -9.82 4.76
CA ASP A 86 -3.35 -9.31 3.42
C ASP A 86 -4.37 -9.93 2.46
N LEU A 87 -5.32 -9.13 2.01
CA LEU A 87 -6.36 -9.55 1.08
C LEU A 87 -6.04 -9.18 -0.37
N THR A 88 -4.84 -8.67 -0.61
CA THR A 88 -4.42 -8.26 -1.95
C THR A 88 -4.48 -9.46 -2.90
N PRO A 89 -5.13 -9.32 -4.08
CA PRO A 89 -5.18 -10.40 -5.05
C PRO A 89 -3.78 -10.84 -5.48
N LYS A 90 -3.59 -12.13 -5.65
CA LYS A 90 -2.31 -12.70 -6.06
C LYS A 90 -1.84 -12.11 -7.41
N GLU A 91 -2.77 -11.87 -8.31
CA GLU A 91 -2.51 -11.29 -9.63
C GLU A 91 -1.85 -9.92 -9.52
N GLU A 92 -2.18 -9.15 -8.48
CA GLU A 92 -1.59 -7.83 -8.25
C GLU A 92 -0.09 -7.94 -7.97
N TYR A 93 0.31 -8.89 -7.14
CA TYR A 93 1.72 -9.14 -6.85
C TYR A 93 2.47 -9.64 -8.08
N GLU A 94 1.87 -10.55 -8.85
CA GLU A 94 2.47 -11.08 -10.06
C GLU A 94 2.70 -9.98 -11.10
N ARG A 95 1.75 -9.07 -11.21
CA ARG A 95 1.84 -7.95 -12.13
C ARG A 95 3.00 -7.01 -11.77
N ILE A 96 3.18 -6.72 -10.48
CA ILE A 96 4.28 -5.87 -10.00
C ILE A 96 5.63 -6.54 -10.23
N GLU A 97 5.74 -7.84 -9.96
CA GLU A 97 6.95 -8.60 -10.24
C GLU A 97 7.30 -8.60 -11.72
N PHE A 98 6.32 -8.78 -12.57
CA PHE A 98 6.51 -8.73 -14.02
C PHE A 98 7.06 -7.37 -14.46
N MET A 99 6.50 -6.29 -13.96
CA MET A 99 6.97 -4.94 -14.27
C MET A 99 8.42 -4.70 -13.83
N ARG A 100 8.76 -5.17 -12.64
CA ARG A 100 10.13 -5.05 -12.12
C ARG A 100 11.13 -5.84 -12.95
N ALA A 101 10.76 -7.06 -13.32
CA ALA A 101 11.58 -7.90 -14.19
C ALA A 101 11.78 -7.27 -15.55
N TYR A 102 10.73 -6.71 -16.14
CA TYR A 102 10.79 -6.04 -17.43
C TYR A 102 11.73 -4.83 -17.39
N LYS A 103 11.67 -4.02 -16.35
CA LYS A 103 12.57 -2.89 -16.17
C LYS A 103 14.02 -3.33 -15.96
N ALA A 104 14.23 -4.42 -15.23
CA ALA A 104 15.58 -4.96 -15.01
C ALA A 104 16.20 -5.45 -16.30
N GLU A 105 15.44 -6.18 -17.14
CA GLU A 105 15.93 -6.62 -18.46
C GLU A 105 16.34 -5.44 -19.32
N TRP A 106 15.58 -4.37 -19.27
CA TRP A 106 15.87 -3.14 -20.00
C TRP A 106 17.24 -2.55 -19.62
N ARG A 107 17.56 -2.54 -18.32
CA ARG A 107 18.82 -2.04 -17.81
C ARG A 107 20.00 -2.94 -18.19
N ASP A 108 19.78 -4.25 -18.11
CA ASP A 108 20.82 -5.24 -18.41
C ASP A 108 21.24 -5.26 -19.87
N ARG A 109 20.36 -4.88 -20.77
CA ARG A 109 20.68 -4.81 -22.19
C ARG A 109 21.51 -3.59 -22.58
N GLY A 110 21.84 -2.72 -21.61
CA GLY A 110 22.62 -1.51 -21.86
C GLY A 110 21.99 -0.58 -22.89
N ALA A 111 20.71 -0.75 -23.13
CA ALA A 111 19.98 0.02 -24.11
C ALA A 111 19.57 1.35 -23.52
N GLY A 112 20.37 2.36 -23.56
CA GLY A 112 20.11 3.69 -23.07
C GLY A 112 18.61 4.06 -22.92
N ARG A 113 18.17 5.14 -23.54
CA ARG A 113 16.77 5.53 -23.46
C ARG A 113 15.87 4.61 -24.27
N PRO A 114 14.69 4.20 -23.74
CA PRO A 114 13.73 3.43 -24.51
C PRO A 114 13.30 4.15 -25.78
N THR A 115 13.03 3.40 -26.85
CA THR A 115 12.43 3.96 -28.05
C THR A 115 11.02 4.44 -27.73
N LYS A 116 10.44 5.26 -28.60
CA LYS A 116 9.06 5.75 -28.42
C LYS A 116 8.06 4.60 -28.26
N LYS A 117 8.24 3.53 -29.05
CA LYS A 117 7.38 2.35 -28.98
C LYS A 117 7.48 1.66 -27.63
N GLU A 118 8.69 1.51 -27.12
CA GLU A 118 8.95 0.86 -25.85
C GLU A 118 8.46 1.68 -24.66
N ARG A 119 8.58 3.02 -24.74
CA ARG A 119 8.00 3.90 -23.75
C ARG A 119 6.49 3.75 -23.66
N ARG A 120 5.82 3.64 -24.83
CA ARG A 120 4.37 3.43 -24.88
C ARG A 120 3.96 2.12 -24.21
N MET A 121 4.75 1.06 -24.42
CA MET A 121 4.49 -0.23 -23.77
C MET A 121 4.65 -0.14 -22.26
N ILE A 122 5.69 0.53 -21.78
CA ILE A 122 5.91 0.72 -20.36
C ILE A 122 4.78 1.54 -19.72
N GLU A 123 4.38 2.63 -20.37
CA GLU A 123 3.28 3.47 -19.91
C GLU A 123 1.96 2.70 -19.90
N ARG A 124 1.71 1.87 -20.91
CA ARG A 124 0.52 1.04 -20.95
C ARG A 124 0.47 0.04 -19.78
N LEU A 125 1.61 -0.55 -19.46
CA LEU A 125 1.73 -1.45 -18.30
C LEU A 125 1.48 -0.70 -16.98
N LYS A 126 1.92 0.54 -16.89
CA LYS A 126 1.65 1.38 -15.71
C LYS A 126 0.19 1.77 -15.60
N ASP A 127 -0.45 2.08 -16.73
CA ASP A 127 -1.85 2.47 -16.75
C ASP A 127 -2.78 1.32 -16.37
N ASP A 128 -2.37 0.09 -16.67
CA ASP A 128 -3.11 -1.12 -16.31
C ASP A 128 -2.95 -1.48 -14.82
N LEU A 129 -2.10 -0.78 -14.12
CA LEU A 129 -1.93 -0.92 -12.68
C LEU A 129 -2.87 0.05 -11.97
#